data_50e5b0913d035214bbf5592cb379017f
#
_entry.id   50e5b0913d035214bbf5592cb379017f
#
_cell.length_a   1.000
_cell.length_b   1.000
_cell.length_c   1.000
_cell.angle_alpha   90.00
_cell.angle_beta   90.00
_cell.angle_gamma   90.00
#
_symmetry.space_group_name_H-M   'P 1'
#
loop_
_entity.id
_entity.type
_entity.pdbx_description
1 polymer ?
#
loop_
_entity_poly.entity_id
_entity_poly.type
_entity_poly.pdbx_seq_one_letter_code
_entity_poly.pdbx_strand_id
1 'polypeptide(L)' 'MTALQPQKVISAKDTNDGEVVYLTSCDAWTPDVSIAELLSEEDFSWRLAFAQRLREVVDATLIDAREGAHGLSELVAA' A
#
# COMPACT_ATOMS: atom_id res chain seq x y z
N MET A 1 12.30 -14.15 -21.11
CA MET A 1 12.41 -13.54 -19.77
C MET A 1 11.18 -12.73 -19.48
N THR A 2 10.61 -12.94 -18.32
CA THR A 2 9.39 -12.24 -17.94
C THR A 2 9.73 -10.86 -17.42
N ALA A 3 9.06 -9.83 -17.93
CA ALA A 3 9.22 -8.50 -17.39
C ALA A 3 8.63 -8.47 -15.97
N LEU A 4 9.30 -7.75 -15.07
CA LEU A 4 8.76 -7.54 -13.74
C LEU A 4 7.53 -6.68 -13.84
N GLN A 5 6.42 -7.16 -13.27
CA GLN A 5 5.20 -6.39 -13.23
C GLN A 5 5.30 -5.34 -12.13
N PRO A 6 4.77 -4.14 -12.37
CA PRO A 6 4.77 -3.12 -11.32
C PRO A 6 3.92 -3.58 -10.14
N GLN A 7 4.43 -3.35 -8.95
CA GLN A 7 3.71 -3.60 -7.71
C GLN A 7 3.68 -2.32 -6.90
N LYS A 8 2.59 -2.14 -6.16
CA LYS A 8 2.42 -0.94 -5.34
C LYS A 8 1.72 -1.32 -4.04
N VAL A 9 1.88 -0.45 -3.06
CA VAL A 9 1.11 -0.51 -1.81
C VAL A 9 0.29 0.76 -1.72
N ILE A 10 -0.75 0.74 -0.90
CA ILE A 10 -1.56 1.92 -0.65
C ILE A 10 -1.05 2.59 0.62
N SER A 11 -0.67 3.85 0.48
CA SER A 11 -0.22 4.70 1.56
C SER A 11 -1.27 5.77 1.82
N ALA A 12 -1.43 6.16 3.08
CA ALA A 12 -2.35 7.21 3.46
C ALA A 12 -1.87 7.87 4.75
N LYS A 13 -2.55 8.91 5.18
CA LYS A 13 -2.27 9.55 6.46
C LYS A 13 -3.42 9.29 7.42
N ASP A 14 -3.07 8.88 8.64
CA ASP A 14 -4.05 8.70 9.70
C ASP A 14 -4.64 10.06 10.07
N THR A 15 -5.98 10.13 10.14
CA THR A 15 -6.66 11.40 10.46
C THR A 15 -6.45 11.85 11.89
N ASN A 16 -6.10 10.93 12.79
CA ASN A 16 -5.91 11.27 14.21
C ASN A 16 -4.58 11.91 14.50
N ASP A 17 -3.49 11.38 13.93
CA ASP A 17 -2.14 11.84 14.27
C ASP A 17 -1.30 12.27 13.07
N GLY A 18 -1.82 12.11 11.85
CA GLY A 18 -1.10 12.48 10.64
C GLY A 18 0.03 11.54 10.25
N GLU A 19 0.16 10.39 10.91
CA GLU A 19 1.19 9.43 10.56
C GLU A 19 0.88 8.73 9.25
N VAL A 20 1.95 8.39 8.51
CA VAL A 20 1.81 7.61 7.30
C VAL A 20 1.52 6.16 7.68
N VAL A 21 0.47 5.61 7.08
CA VAL A 21 0.06 4.22 7.30
C VAL A 21 -0.16 3.54 5.96
N TYR A 22 -0.19 2.20 5.98
CA TYR A 22 -0.31 1.39 4.77
C TYR A 22 -1.44 0.39 4.95
N LEU A 23 -2.14 0.10 3.86
CA LEU A 23 -3.26 -0.83 3.88
C LEU A 23 -2.75 -2.28 3.83
N THR A 24 -3.25 -3.12 4.73
CA THR A 24 -2.93 -4.54 4.77
C THR A 24 -3.95 -5.36 3.97
N SER A 25 -3.64 -6.63 3.72
CA SER A 25 -4.57 -7.54 3.04
C SER A 25 -5.83 -7.82 3.87
N CYS A 26 -5.78 -7.55 5.16
CA CYS A 26 -6.94 -7.70 6.06
C CYS A 26 -7.74 -6.41 6.18
N ASP A 27 -7.51 -5.45 5.29
CA ASP A 27 -8.19 -4.16 5.26
C ASP A 27 -7.94 -3.30 6.50
N ALA A 28 -6.81 -3.51 7.15
CA ALA A 28 -6.38 -2.73 8.30
C ALA A 28 -5.26 -1.77 7.90
N TRP A 29 -5.05 -0.75 8.71
CA TRP A 29 -3.97 0.22 8.49
C TRP A 29 -2.84 -0.04 9.47
N THR A 30 -1.61 0.06 8.98
CA THR A 30 -0.41 -0.17 9.79
C THR A 30 0.68 0.83 9.44
N PRO A 31 1.46 1.32 10.41
CA PRO A 31 2.64 2.12 10.09
C PRO A 31 3.80 1.29 9.55
N ASP A 32 3.71 -0.03 9.60
CA ASP A 32 4.79 -0.94 9.16
C ASP A 32 4.57 -1.36 7.71
N VAL A 33 5.38 -0.80 6.80
CA VAL A 33 5.27 -1.11 5.37
C VAL A 33 5.53 -2.58 5.07
N SER A 34 6.28 -3.28 5.92
CA SER A 34 6.63 -4.68 5.66
C SER A 34 5.40 -5.60 5.63
N ILE A 35 4.33 -5.22 6.29
CA ILE A 35 3.08 -6.01 6.29
C ILE A 35 2.00 -5.42 5.41
N ALA A 36 2.33 -4.40 4.62
CA ALA A 36 1.39 -3.83 3.65
C ALA A 36 1.12 -4.83 2.53
N GLU A 37 -0.08 -4.79 1.99
CA GLU A 37 -0.45 -5.64 0.87
C GLU A 37 0.21 -5.15 -0.42
N LEU A 38 0.98 -6.02 -1.08
CA LEU A 38 1.52 -5.73 -2.40
C LEU A 38 0.45 -5.98 -3.44
N LEU A 39 0.11 -4.94 -4.19
CA LEU A 39 -0.94 -5.00 -5.19
C LEU A 39 -0.34 -5.18 -6.59
N SER A 40 -1.00 -5.99 -7.40
CA SER A 40 -0.73 -6.09 -8.83
C SER A 40 -1.51 -5.01 -9.56
N GLU A 41 -1.06 -4.69 -10.78
CA GLU A 41 -1.66 -3.62 -11.58
C GLU A 41 -3.18 -3.77 -11.72
N GLU A 42 -3.67 -4.98 -11.85
CA GLU A 42 -5.10 -5.26 -12.01
C GLU A 42 -5.94 -4.88 -10.78
N ASP A 43 -5.29 -4.79 -9.61
CA ASP A 43 -5.98 -4.46 -8.35
C ASP A 43 -5.84 -2.99 -7.96
N PHE A 44 -5.02 -2.24 -8.65
CA PHE A 44 -4.70 -0.86 -8.24
C PHE A 44 -5.96 0.00 -8.10
N SER A 45 -6.80 0.01 -9.11
CA SER A 45 -7.96 0.91 -9.13
C SER A 45 -8.98 0.60 -8.05
N TRP A 46 -9.35 -0.67 -7.92
CA TRP A 46 -10.42 -1.00 -6.99
C TRP A 46 -9.96 -0.94 -5.54
N ARG A 47 -8.71 -1.30 -5.26
CA ARG A 47 -8.18 -1.20 -3.89
C ARG A 47 -7.99 0.26 -3.49
N LEU A 48 -7.53 1.10 -4.40
CA LEU A 48 -7.42 2.52 -4.11
C LEU A 48 -8.78 3.15 -3.86
N ALA A 49 -9.77 2.83 -4.68
CA ALA A 49 -11.14 3.32 -4.48
C ALA A 49 -11.70 2.87 -3.12
N PHE A 50 -11.42 1.63 -2.73
CA PHE A 50 -11.81 1.14 -1.41
C PHE A 50 -11.15 1.96 -0.30
N ALA A 51 -9.83 2.17 -0.41
CA ALA A 51 -9.08 2.92 0.60
C ALA A 51 -9.57 4.35 0.75
N GLN A 52 -9.91 4.98 -0.37
CA GLN A 52 -10.37 6.37 -0.38
C GLN A 52 -11.74 6.56 0.28
N ARG A 53 -12.48 5.48 0.48
CA ARG A 53 -13.77 5.52 1.17
C ARG A 53 -13.65 5.43 2.69
N LEU A 54 -12.48 4.99 3.17
CA LEU A 54 -12.26 4.81 4.60
C LEU A 54 -12.02 6.16 5.25
N ARG A 55 -12.72 6.39 6.36
CA ARG A 55 -12.68 7.70 7.04
C ARG A 55 -11.52 7.83 8.02
N GLU A 56 -10.87 6.71 8.34
CA GLU A 56 -9.74 6.71 9.26
C GLU A 56 -8.51 7.36 8.67
N VAL A 57 -8.46 7.53 7.36
CA VAL A 57 -7.29 8.05 6.66
C VAL A 57 -7.67 9.10 5.64
N VAL A 58 -6.66 9.88 5.23
CA VAL A 58 -6.77 10.85 4.15
C VAL A 58 -5.58 10.68 3.21
N ASP A 59 -5.70 11.23 2.02
CA ASP A 59 -4.62 11.24 1.02
C ASP A 59 -4.16 9.83 0.63
N ALA A 60 -5.09 8.87 0.55
CA ALA A 60 -4.77 7.53 0.09
C ALA A 60 -4.25 7.56 -1.34
N THR A 61 -3.09 6.94 -1.58
CA THR A 61 -2.47 6.91 -2.89
C THR A 61 -1.66 5.62 -3.05
N LEU A 62 -1.39 5.26 -4.30
CA LEU A 62 -0.54 4.12 -4.63
C LEU A 62 0.91 4.58 -4.72
N ILE A 63 1.81 3.82 -4.09
CA ILE A 63 3.24 4.10 -4.16
C ILE A 63 3.99 2.84 -4.57
N ASP A 64 5.09 3.02 -5.28
CA ASP A 64 5.88 1.91 -5.79
C ASP A 64 6.45 1.09 -4.65
N ALA A 65 6.31 -0.23 -4.76
CA ALA A 65 6.80 -1.15 -3.75
C ALA A 65 7.19 -2.47 -4.43
N ARG A 66 7.87 -3.33 -3.69
CA ARG A 66 8.27 -4.63 -4.19
C ARG A 66 8.31 -5.63 -3.04
N GLU A 67 8.38 -6.91 -3.39
CA GLU A 67 8.60 -7.96 -2.40
C GLU A 67 10.07 -7.97 -2.05
N GLY A 68 10.38 -7.75 -0.77
CA GLY A 68 11.74 -7.78 -0.26
C GLY A 68 12.09 -9.11 0.35
N ALA A 69 13.09 -9.12 1.22
CA ALA A 69 13.53 -10.32 1.91
C ALA A 69 12.39 -10.93 2.71
N HIS A 70 12.32 -12.25 2.74
CA HIS A 70 11.30 -13.02 3.49
C HIS A 70 9.86 -12.76 3.03
N GLY A 71 9.69 -12.27 1.80
CA GLY A 71 8.37 -12.00 1.26
C GLY A 71 7.70 -10.76 1.83
N LEU A 72 8.43 -9.94 2.57
CA LEU A 72 7.88 -8.71 3.15
C LEU A 72 7.86 -7.59 2.13
N SER A 73 6.89 -6.71 2.24
CA SER A 73 6.78 -5.55 1.35
C SER A 73 7.83 -4.50 1.73
N GLU A 74 8.42 -3.87 0.71
CA GLU A 74 9.32 -2.74 0.94
C GLU A 74 9.12 -1.69 -0.15
N LEU A 75 9.32 -0.44 0.21
CA LEU A 75 9.19 0.66 -0.74
C LEU A 75 10.36 0.67 -1.70
N VAL A 76 10.06 1.00 -2.96
CA VAL A 76 11.09 1.18 -3.98
C VAL A 76 11.65 2.59 -3.81
N ALA A 77 12.95 2.70 -3.60
CA ALA A 77 13.59 4.00 -3.47
C ALA A 77 13.53 4.74 -4.80
N ALA A 78 13.19 6.00 -4.73
CA ALA A 78 13.14 6.86 -5.91
C ALA A 78 14.55 7.18 -6.41
#